data_9d4090e753be586ad6c85880d6de6ee9
#
_entry.id   9d4090e753be586ad6c85880d6de6ee9
#
_cell.length_a   1.000
_cell.length_b   1.000
_cell.length_c   1.000
_cell.angle_alpha   90.00
_cell.angle_beta   90.00
_cell.angle_gamma   90.00
#
_symmetry.space_group_name_H-M   'P 1'
#
loop_
_entity.id
_entity.type
_entity.pdbx_description
1 polymer ?
#
loop_
_entity_poly.entity_id
_entity_poly.type
_entity_poly.pdbx_seq_one_letter_code
_entity_poly.pdbx_strand_id
1 'polypeptide(L)'
;MALALALAVAVALLAACATPQGTVVLLPDAAGQNTAVGVVQGDKTVLLDKPYAAARLTSQGPQKYTSSAQEVQAQFAGALAARPAAPAQFTLYFVEGKDEFTDESKRSIDSVFAEIAKRPVPDVLVIGHTDKVGNDAFNDALSRQRAEVVRAALVARGVAVENIVVVGRGKREPIVPTAEGVAEARNRRVEILVR
;
A
#
# COMPACT_ATOMS: atom_id res chain seq x y z
N MET A 1 7.98 35.62 -52.43
CA MET A 1 8.27 35.61 -50.98
C MET A 1 7.04 35.52 -50.11
N ALA A 2 5.94 36.23 -50.41
CA ALA A 2 4.70 36.19 -49.60
C ALA A 2 3.98 34.82 -49.54
N LEU A 3 4.01 34.03 -50.62
CA LEU A 3 3.37 32.71 -50.70
C LEU A 3 4.11 31.64 -49.86
N ALA A 4 5.45 31.72 -49.81
CA ALA A 4 6.26 30.80 -49.00
C ALA A 4 6.13 31.07 -47.48
N LEU A 5 5.95 32.35 -47.12
CA LEU A 5 5.73 32.73 -45.72
C LEU A 5 4.34 32.29 -45.22
N ALA A 6 3.30 32.39 -46.05
CA ALA A 6 1.96 31.93 -45.71
C ALA A 6 1.87 30.41 -45.56
N LEU A 7 2.63 29.62 -46.33
CA LEU A 7 2.68 28.17 -46.23
C LEU A 7 3.41 27.74 -44.96
N ALA A 8 4.51 28.42 -44.56
CA ALA A 8 5.25 28.15 -43.34
C ALA A 8 4.41 28.45 -42.09
N VAL A 9 3.61 29.51 -42.05
CA VAL A 9 2.68 29.85 -40.97
C VAL A 9 1.53 28.83 -40.86
N ALA A 10 0.99 28.37 -41.99
CA ALA A 10 -0.07 27.36 -42.01
C ALA A 10 0.43 25.99 -41.47
N VAL A 11 1.66 25.58 -41.79
CA VAL A 11 2.29 24.35 -41.27
C VAL A 11 2.54 24.46 -39.79
N ALA A 12 2.98 25.63 -39.28
CA ALA A 12 3.20 25.86 -37.85
C ALA A 12 1.90 25.83 -37.03
N LEU A 13 0.77 26.32 -37.60
CA LEU A 13 -0.52 26.27 -36.95
C LEU A 13 -1.14 24.87 -36.93
N LEU A 14 -0.83 23.98 -37.87
CA LEU A 14 -1.27 22.58 -37.86
C LEU A 14 -0.49 21.72 -36.84
N ALA A 15 0.75 22.08 -36.48
CA ALA A 15 1.51 21.41 -35.44
C ALA A 15 1.03 21.74 -34.03
N ALA A 16 0.29 22.81 -33.80
CA ALA A 16 -0.19 23.25 -32.49
C ALA A 16 -1.37 22.42 -31.94
N CYS A 17 -1.99 21.55 -32.75
CA CYS A 17 -3.18 20.78 -32.34
C CYS A 17 -2.90 19.44 -31.68
N ALA A 18 -1.66 19.06 -31.42
CA ALA A 18 -1.30 17.76 -30.89
C ALA A 18 -0.68 17.80 -29.46
N THR A 19 -0.99 18.84 -28.68
CA THR A 19 -0.55 18.84 -27.27
C THR A 19 -1.29 17.71 -26.53
N PRO A 20 -0.58 16.76 -25.92
CA PRO A 20 -1.23 15.70 -25.17
C PRO A 20 -1.99 16.30 -23.99
N GLN A 21 -3.26 15.97 -23.87
CA GLN A 21 -4.14 16.41 -22.78
C GLN A 21 -3.79 15.75 -21.45
N GLY A 22 -2.93 14.75 -21.45
CA GLY A 22 -2.46 14.02 -20.27
C GLY A 22 -1.64 12.80 -20.64
N THR A 23 -0.98 12.25 -19.64
CA THR A 23 -0.22 11.01 -19.77
C THR A 23 -0.56 10.11 -18.58
N VAL A 24 -0.80 8.83 -18.84
CA VAL A 24 -0.98 7.78 -17.85
C VAL A 24 0.15 6.78 -18.03
N VAL A 25 0.82 6.39 -16.93
CA VAL A 25 1.91 5.41 -16.95
C VAL A 25 1.64 4.37 -15.86
N LEU A 26 1.75 3.08 -16.20
CA LEU A 26 1.73 1.99 -15.25
C LEU A 26 3.11 1.84 -14.61
N LEU A 27 3.21 2.17 -13.33
CA LEU A 27 4.44 1.96 -12.57
C LEU A 27 4.62 0.48 -12.22
N PRO A 28 5.89 0.00 -12.06
CA PRO A 28 6.14 -1.32 -11.50
C PRO A 28 5.49 -1.45 -10.12
N ASP A 29 4.86 -2.59 -9.87
CA ASP A 29 4.38 -2.93 -8.52
C ASP A 29 5.57 -3.38 -7.64
N ALA A 30 5.64 -2.83 -6.43
CA ALA A 30 6.68 -3.17 -5.45
C ALA A 30 6.58 -4.65 -5.00
N ALA A 31 5.40 -5.25 -5.05
CA ALA A 31 5.16 -6.66 -4.70
C ALA A 31 5.41 -7.63 -5.88
N GLY A 32 5.79 -7.11 -7.06
CA GLY A 32 6.04 -7.93 -8.25
C GLY A 32 4.79 -8.57 -8.85
N GLN A 33 3.60 -8.09 -8.47
CA GLN A 33 2.34 -8.60 -9.02
C GLN A 33 2.11 -8.07 -10.44
N ASN A 34 1.50 -8.91 -11.28
CA ASN A 34 1.06 -8.49 -12.60
C ASN A 34 -0.19 -7.60 -12.45
N THR A 35 0.01 -6.29 -12.53
CA THR A 35 -1.06 -5.31 -12.54
C THR A 35 -1.34 -4.83 -13.94
N ALA A 36 -2.58 -4.43 -14.22
CA ALA A 36 -2.97 -3.82 -15.47
C ALA A 36 -3.94 -2.66 -15.22
N VAL A 37 -3.85 -1.63 -16.06
CA VAL A 37 -4.72 -0.45 -16.01
C VAL A 37 -5.36 -0.23 -17.36
N GLY A 38 -6.70 -0.17 -17.40
CA GLY A 38 -7.47 0.25 -18.56
C GLY A 38 -7.58 1.77 -18.61
N VAL A 39 -7.13 2.39 -19.71
CA VAL A 39 -7.27 3.82 -19.97
C VAL A 39 -8.42 4.00 -20.95
N VAL A 40 -9.52 4.63 -20.50
CA VAL A 40 -10.75 4.84 -21.29
C VAL A 40 -10.90 6.31 -21.61
N GLN A 41 -11.15 6.62 -22.87
CA GLN A 41 -11.46 7.97 -23.35
C GLN A 41 -12.54 7.89 -24.43
N GLY A 42 -13.77 8.31 -24.10
CA GLY A 42 -14.93 8.09 -24.93
C GLY A 42 -15.23 6.60 -25.12
N ASP A 43 -15.30 6.15 -26.35
CA ASP A 43 -15.50 4.76 -26.77
C ASP A 43 -14.20 3.96 -26.93
N LYS A 44 -13.05 4.60 -26.75
CA LYS A 44 -11.72 4.00 -26.94
C LYS A 44 -11.11 3.58 -25.63
N THR A 45 -10.56 2.36 -25.61
CA THR A 45 -9.88 1.77 -24.45
C THR A 45 -8.51 1.23 -24.85
N VAL A 46 -7.51 1.53 -24.03
CA VAL A 46 -6.15 0.97 -24.15
C VAL A 46 -5.77 0.30 -22.83
N LEU A 47 -5.30 -0.93 -22.91
CA LEU A 47 -4.82 -1.68 -21.74
C LEU A 47 -3.30 -1.48 -21.57
N LEU A 48 -2.90 -1.02 -20.39
CA LEU A 48 -1.51 -0.96 -19.94
C LEU A 48 -1.28 -2.18 -19.05
N ASP A 49 -0.52 -3.15 -19.52
CA ASP A 49 -0.39 -4.51 -18.94
C ASP A 49 1.07 -4.90 -18.59
N LYS A 50 1.99 -3.95 -18.72
CA LYS A 50 3.41 -4.14 -18.40
C LYS A 50 3.97 -2.93 -17.67
N PRO A 51 4.97 -3.10 -16.80
CA PRO A 51 5.70 -1.99 -16.20
C PRO A 51 6.14 -0.97 -17.25
N TYR A 52 5.91 0.31 -16.98
CA TYR A 52 6.16 1.44 -17.87
C TYR A 52 5.35 1.47 -19.17
N ALA A 53 4.38 0.57 -19.38
CA ALA A 53 3.38 0.79 -20.41
C ALA A 53 2.66 2.11 -20.12
N ALA A 54 2.47 2.93 -21.16
CA ALA A 54 1.94 4.28 -21.02
C ALA A 54 0.92 4.60 -22.11
N ALA A 55 0.06 5.58 -21.85
CA ALA A 55 -0.86 6.14 -22.83
C ALA A 55 -0.82 7.66 -22.79
N ARG A 56 -0.69 8.28 -23.96
CA ARG A 56 -0.94 9.72 -24.17
C ARG A 56 -2.40 9.93 -24.49
N LEU A 57 -3.05 10.82 -23.76
CA LEU A 57 -4.42 11.22 -24.05
C LEU A 57 -4.39 12.30 -25.12
N THR A 58 -5.02 12.03 -26.27
CA THR A 58 -5.07 12.96 -27.39
C THR A 58 -6.53 13.23 -27.78
N SER A 59 -6.76 14.23 -28.62
CA SER A 59 -8.12 14.50 -29.17
C SER A 59 -8.70 13.31 -29.95
N GLN A 60 -7.85 12.38 -30.40
CA GLN A 60 -8.25 11.20 -31.16
C GLN A 60 -8.34 9.92 -30.26
N GLY A 61 -8.18 10.06 -28.95
CA GLY A 61 -8.21 8.97 -28.00
C GLY A 61 -6.83 8.63 -27.41
N PRO A 62 -6.77 7.63 -26.52
CA PRO A 62 -5.53 7.22 -25.86
C PRO A 62 -4.60 6.50 -26.83
N GLN A 63 -3.34 6.91 -26.87
CA GLN A 63 -2.30 6.30 -27.70
C GLN A 63 -1.28 5.57 -26.80
N LYS A 64 -1.25 4.23 -26.93
CA LYS A 64 -0.32 3.38 -26.15
C LYS A 64 1.12 3.57 -26.65
N TYR A 65 2.06 3.65 -25.69
CA TYR A 65 3.51 3.61 -25.94
C TYR A 65 4.21 2.96 -24.74
N THR A 66 5.51 2.76 -24.84
CA THR A 66 6.34 2.30 -23.72
C THR A 66 7.21 3.44 -23.24
N SER A 67 7.17 3.76 -21.96
CA SER A 67 8.03 4.73 -21.29
C SER A 67 9.21 4.03 -20.62
N SER A 68 10.01 4.77 -19.89
CA SER A 68 11.13 4.27 -19.12
C SER A 68 11.12 4.85 -17.70
N ALA A 69 11.88 4.23 -16.78
CA ALA A 69 12.05 4.76 -15.43
C ALA A 69 12.59 6.19 -15.44
N GLN A 70 13.53 6.48 -16.35
CA GLN A 70 14.16 7.81 -16.50
C GLN A 70 13.15 8.85 -16.99
N GLU A 71 12.34 8.53 -18.00
CA GLU A 71 11.30 9.43 -18.51
C GLU A 71 10.22 9.68 -17.46
N VAL A 72 9.79 8.64 -16.75
CA VAL A 72 8.83 8.76 -15.65
C VAL A 72 9.38 9.66 -14.54
N GLN A 73 10.64 9.46 -14.14
CA GLN A 73 11.26 10.31 -13.14
C GLN A 73 11.37 11.77 -13.61
N ALA A 74 11.71 12.01 -14.87
CA ALA A 74 11.82 13.36 -15.41
C ALA A 74 10.45 14.06 -15.48
N GLN A 75 9.39 13.34 -15.89
CA GLN A 75 8.07 13.91 -16.11
C GLN A 75 7.24 14.02 -14.81
N PHE A 76 7.38 13.08 -13.89
CA PHE A 76 6.53 12.93 -12.70
C PHE A 76 7.29 13.08 -11.37
N ALA A 77 8.51 13.64 -11.36
CA ALA A 77 9.34 13.75 -10.15
C ALA A 77 8.56 14.32 -8.94
N GLY A 78 7.80 15.40 -9.13
CA GLY A 78 7.01 16.03 -8.06
C GLY A 78 5.91 15.11 -7.53
N ALA A 79 5.19 14.41 -8.41
CA ALA A 79 4.13 13.49 -8.01
C ALA A 79 4.72 12.23 -7.32
N LEU A 80 5.85 11.74 -7.80
CA LEU A 80 6.54 10.60 -7.20
C LEU A 80 7.09 10.94 -5.79
N ALA A 81 7.64 12.14 -5.62
CA ALA A 81 8.12 12.62 -4.33
C ALA A 81 6.97 12.87 -3.31
N ALA A 82 5.78 13.22 -3.80
CA ALA A 82 4.60 13.43 -2.96
C ALA A 82 3.86 12.12 -2.59
N ARG A 83 4.31 10.96 -3.09
CA ARG A 83 3.68 9.68 -2.74
C ARG A 83 3.84 9.38 -1.25
N PRO A 84 2.76 9.00 -0.54
CA PRO A 84 2.89 8.49 0.82
C PRO A 84 3.82 7.28 0.86
N ALA A 85 4.51 7.10 1.97
CA ALA A 85 5.23 5.85 2.23
C ALA A 85 4.27 4.66 2.17
N ALA A 86 4.68 3.57 1.54
CA ALA A 86 3.88 2.35 1.51
C ALA A 86 3.59 1.86 2.93
N PRO A 87 2.41 1.27 3.19
CA PRO A 87 2.12 0.65 4.47
C PRO A 87 3.18 -0.42 4.81
N ALA A 88 3.61 -0.45 6.07
CA ALA A 88 4.50 -1.47 6.58
C ALA A 88 3.73 -2.38 7.56
N GLN A 89 3.90 -3.69 7.44
CA GLN A 89 3.24 -4.67 8.29
C GLN A 89 4.27 -5.45 9.11
N PHE A 90 3.96 -5.64 10.38
CA PHE A 90 4.76 -6.43 11.32
C PHE A 90 3.86 -7.45 12.01
N THR A 91 4.43 -8.61 12.33
CA THR A 91 3.73 -9.65 13.07
C THR A 91 4.50 -9.97 14.35
N LEU A 92 3.80 -9.90 15.48
CA LEU A 92 4.33 -10.22 16.79
C LEU A 92 3.64 -11.47 17.33
N TYR A 93 4.41 -12.39 17.89
CA TYR A 93 3.95 -13.63 18.51
C TYR A 93 4.09 -13.58 20.02
N PHE A 94 3.18 -14.26 20.70
CA PHE A 94 3.20 -14.41 22.13
C PHE A 94 3.75 -15.78 22.54
N VAL A 95 4.36 -15.81 23.72
CA VAL A 95 4.74 -17.07 24.38
C VAL A 95 3.46 -17.81 24.73
N GLU A 96 3.48 -19.15 24.61
CA GLU A 96 2.32 -19.98 24.89
C GLU A 96 1.83 -19.82 26.34
N GLY A 97 0.51 -19.59 26.48
CA GLY A 97 -0.13 -19.42 27.79
C GLY A 97 0.23 -18.15 28.54
N LYS A 98 0.95 -17.20 27.90
CA LYS A 98 1.37 -15.93 28.50
C LYS A 98 1.02 -14.74 27.61
N ASP A 99 0.85 -13.57 28.22
CA ASP A 99 0.73 -12.29 27.53
C ASP A 99 2.10 -11.60 27.34
N GLU A 100 3.16 -12.41 27.17
CA GLU A 100 4.52 -11.97 26.92
C GLU A 100 4.91 -12.23 25.45
N PHE A 101 5.62 -11.29 24.85
CA PHE A 101 6.17 -11.47 23.51
C PHE A 101 7.30 -12.49 23.49
N THR A 102 7.38 -13.25 22.39
CA THR A 102 8.57 -14.07 22.10
C THR A 102 9.80 -13.17 21.95
N ASP A 103 11.00 -13.73 22.13
CA ASP A 103 12.24 -12.94 21.98
C ASP A 103 12.43 -12.43 20.55
N GLU A 104 11.94 -13.14 19.55
CA GLU A 104 11.91 -12.66 18.17
C GLU A 104 11.00 -11.43 18.03
N SER A 105 9.80 -11.48 18.61
CA SER A 105 8.86 -10.36 18.60
C SER A 105 9.40 -9.15 19.35
N LYS A 106 10.11 -9.35 20.46
CA LYS A 106 10.77 -8.24 21.19
C LYS A 106 11.80 -7.52 20.30
N ARG A 107 12.60 -8.27 19.52
CA ARG A 107 13.55 -7.68 18.56
C ARG A 107 12.86 -6.93 17.41
N SER A 108 11.73 -7.43 16.97
CA SER A 108 10.95 -6.80 15.89
C SER A 108 10.28 -5.49 16.31
N ILE A 109 10.04 -5.27 17.60
CA ILE A 109 9.42 -4.05 18.12
C ILE A 109 10.23 -2.79 17.75
N ASP A 110 11.55 -2.84 17.80
CA ASP A 110 12.40 -1.70 17.46
C ASP A 110 12.25 -1.32 15.97
N SER A 111 12.02 -2.30 15.09
CA SER A 111 11.72 -2.05 13.67
C SER A 111 10.36 -1.38 13.48
N VAL A 112 9.35 -1.70 14.29
CA VAL A 112 8.05 -1.02 14.31
C VAL A 112 8.24 0.45 14.64
N PHE A 113 8.99 0.77 15.68
CA PHE A 113 9.26 2.16 16.06
C PHE A 113 10.05 2.92 15.01
N ALA A 114 11.08 2.29 14.42
CA ALA A 114 11.85 2.90 13.34
C ALA A 114 10.95 3.23 12.13
N GLU A 115 9.95 2.40 11.86
CA GLU A 115 8.99 2.64 10.79
C GLU A 115 7.99 3.76 11.12
N ILE A 116 7.47 3.79 12.36
CA ILE A 116 6.58 4.86 12.83
C ILE A 116 7.28 6.21 12.77
N ALA A 117 8.56 6.28 13.19
CA ALA A 117 9.34 7.52 13.20
C ALA A 117 9.60 8.13 11.79
N LYS A 118 9.44 7.35 10.72
CA LYS A 118 9.55 7.86 9.33
C LYS A 118 8.33 8.66 8.88
N ARG A 119 7.22 8.61 9.62
CA ARG A 119 5.94 9.22 9.25
C ARG A 119 5.65 10.44 10.11
N PRO A 120 5.39 11.61 9.50
CA PRO A 120 5.04 12.83 10.25
C PRO A 120 3.76 12.68 11.08
N VAL A 121 2.77 11.94 10.54
CA VAL A 121 1.52 11.60 11.21
C VAL A 121 1.28 10.11 10.98
N PRO A 122 1.77 9.25 11.87
CA PRO A 122 1.58 7.80 11.73
C PRO A 122 0.12 7.43 12.02
N ASP A 123 -0.42 6.50 11.24
CA ASP A 123 -1.68 5.81 11.50
C ASP A 123 -1.34 4.34 11.74
N VAL A 124 -1.59 3.84 12.95
CA VAL A 124 -1.18 2.53 13.40
C VAL A 124 -2.41 1.69 13.70
N LEU A 125 -2.58 0.60 12.97
CA LEU A 125 -3.64 -0.38 13.23
C LEU A 125 -3.02 -1.63 13.88
N VAL A 126 -3.51 -1.98 15.07
CA VAL A 126 -3.08 -3.15 15.85
C VAL A 126 -4.19 -4.18 15.87
N ILE A 127 -3.96 -5.36 15.30
CA ILE A 127 -4.96 -6.41 15.12
C ILE A 127 -4.53 -7.66 15.88
N GLY A 128 -5.30 -8.05 16.90
CA GLY A 128 -5.06 -9.28 17.66
C GLY A 128 -5.80 -10.47 17.06
N HIS A 129 -5.15 -11.64 17.13
CA HIS A 129 -5.67 -12.92 16.67
C HIS A 129 -5.43 -14.02 17.70
N THR A 130 -6.23 -15.08 17.63
CA THR A 130 -6.08 -16.30 18.43
C THR A 130 -6.03 -17.53 17.53
N ASP A 131 -5.65 -18.66 18.10
CA ASP A 131 -5.93 -19.96 17.50
C ASP A 131 -7.42 -20.35 17.67
N LYS A 132 -7.78 -21.55 17.25
CA LYS A 132 -9.16 -22.04 17.27
C LYS A 132 -9.55 -22.79 18.57
N VAL A 133 -8.79 -22.65 19.64
CA VAL A 133 -9.14 -23.21 20.93
C VAL A 133 -10.10 -22.27 21.66
N GLY A 134 -11.18 -22.79 22.20
CA GLY A 134 -12.20 -22.04 22.95
C GLY A 134 -13.32 -21.45 22.08
N ASN A 135 -14.27 -20.78 22.73
CA ASN A 135 -15.41 -20.18 22.06
C ASN A 135 -15.09 -18.80 21.47
N ASP A 136 -15.99 -18.30 20.63
CA ASP A 136 -15.79 -17.03 19.91
C ASP A 136 -15.68 -15.83 20.86
N ALA A 137 -16.55 -15.75 21.87
CA ALA A 137 -16.59 -14.62 22.80
C ALA A 137 -15.28 -14.52 23.60
N PHE A 138 -14.74 -15.66 24.05
CA PHE A 138 -13.45 -15.72 24.72
C PHE A 138 -12.31 -15.28 23.79
N ASN A 139 -12.29 -15.79 22.56
CA ASN A 139 -11.24 -15.46 21.60
C ASN A 139 -11.31 -14.00 21.14
N ASP A 140 -12.50 -13.42 21.01
CA ASP A 140 -12.67 -11.99 20.71
C ASP A 140 -12.10 -11.11 21.82
N ALA A 141 -12.42 -11.43 23.08
CA ALA A 141 -11.87 -10.71 24.23
C ALA A 141 -10.34 -10.84 24.33
N LEU A 142 -9.82 -12.08 24.23
CA LEU A 142 -8.39 -12.37 24.31
C LEU A 142 -7.59 -11.68 23.20
N SER A 143 -8.08 -11.72 21.96
CA SER A 143 -7.40 -11.07 20.83
C SER A 143 -7.34 -9.56 21.00
N ARG A 144 -8.44 -8.93 21.48
CA ARG A 144 -8.47 -7.52 21.80
C ARG A 144 -7.50 -7.17 22.94
N GLN A 145 -7.49 -7.96 24.02
CA GLN A 145 -6.56 -7.77 25.15
C GLN A 145 -5.10 -7.77 24.68
N ARG A 146 -4.71 -8.73 23.83
CA ARG A 146 -3.35 -8.80 23.28
C ARG A 146 -3.00 -7.58 22.43
N ALA A 147 -3.93 -7.09 21.62
CA ALA A 147 -3.74 -5.87 20.84
C ALA A 147 -3.60 -4.62 21.75
N GLU A 148 -4.33 -4.56 22.88
CA GLU A 148 -4.19 -3.49 23.87
C GLU A 148 -2.83 -3.51 24.58
N VAL A 149 -2.26 -4.68 24.83
CA VAL A 149 -0.87 -4.81 25.37
C VAL A 149 0.12 -4.17 24.40
N VAL A 150 -0.02 -4.42 23.10
CA VAL A 150 0.81 -3.78 22.07
C VAL A 150 0.61 -2.27 22.06
N ARG A 151 -0.65 -1.80 22.06
CA ARG A 151 -0.96 -0.37 22.12
C ARG A 151 -0.28 0.30 23.33
N ALA A 152 -0.40 -0.30 24.52
CA ALA A 152 0.23 0.23 25.71
C ALA A 152 1.76 0.34 25.58
N ALA A 153 2.40 -0.65 24.97
CA ALA A 153 3.84 -0.62 24.70
C ALA A 153 4.23 0.48 23.70
N LEU A 154 3.40 0.72 22.67
CA LEU A 154 3.61 1.81 21.70
C LEU A 154 3.47 3.19 22.36
N VAL A 155 2.42 3.39 23.17
CA VAL A 155 2.18 4.63 23.90
C VAL A 155 3.29 4.91 24.92
N ALA A 156 3.76 3.90 25.64
CA ALA A 156 4.87 4.03 26.61
C ALA A 156 6.18 4.50 25.96
N ARG A 157 6.33 4.33 24.64
CA ARG A 157 7.48 4.81 23.85
C ARG A 157 7.17 6.08 23.06
N GLY A 158 6.05 6.78 23.33
CA GLY A 158 5.74 8.11 22.83
C GLY A 158 4.88 8.14 21.56
N VAL A 159 4.30 7.03 21.13
CA VAL A 159 3.30 7.07 20.04
C VAL A 159 1.99 7.62 20.61
N ALA A 160 1.43 8.65 19.96
CA ALA A 160 0.19 9.27 20.40
C ALA A 160 -0.97 8.27 20.33
N VAL A 161 -1.77 8.19 21.40
CA VAL A 161 -2.84 7.18 21.54
C VAL A 161 -3.92 7.33 20.47
N GLU A 162 -4.20 8.55 20.02
CA GLU A 162 -5.15 8.87 18.97
C GLU A 162 -4.74 8.34 17.59
N ASN A 163 -3.45 8.05 17.40
CA ASN A 163 -2.91 7.47 16.17
C ASN A 163 -2.94 5.94 16.17
N ILE A 164 -3.48 5.30 17.21
CA ILE A 164 -3.48 3.84 17.35
C ILE A 164 -4.91 3.31 17.43
N VAL A 165 -5.30 2.53 16.44
CA VAL A 165 -6.57 1.78 16.43
C VAL A 165 -6.33 0.34 16.82
N VAL A 166 -7.14 -0.20 17.72
CA VAL A 166 -7.06 -1.59 18.20
C VAL A 166 -8.27 -2.39 17.76
N VAL A 167 -8.03 -3.58 17.20
CA VAL A 167 -9.05 -4.52 16.74
C VAL A 167 -8.75 -5.92 17.25
N GLY A 168 -9.74 -6.61 17.83
CA GLY A 168 -9.71 -8.05 18.10
C GLY A 168 -10.45 -8.81 17.00
N ARG A 169 -9.79 -9.76 16.36
CA ARG A 169 -10.37 -10.63 15.33
C ARG A 169 -10.68 -12.04 15.82
N GLY A 170 -10.24 -12.36 17.06
CA GLY A 170 -10.42 -13.71 17.59
C GLY A 170 -9.81 -14.76 16.68
N LYS A 171 -10.52 -15.86 16.44
CA LYS A 171 -10.09 -16.99 15.61
C LYS A 171 -10.54 -16.93 14.14
N ARG A 172 -11.12 -15.78 13.70
CA ARG A 172 -11.75 -15.67 12.36
C ARG A 172 -10.78 -15.61 11.19
N GLU A 173 -9.55 -15.17 11.43
CA GLU A 173 -8.56 -14.93 10.37
C GLU A 173 -7.26 -15.72 10.66
N PRO A 174 -7.29 -17.06 10.57
CA PRO A 174 -6.10 -17.87 10.78
C PRO A 174 -5.15 -17.76 9.59
N ILE A 175 -3.84 -17.55 9.83
CA ILE A 175 -2.83 -17.65 8.77
C ILE A 175 -2.48 -19.11 8.47
N VAL A 176 -2.65 -19.98 9.45
CA VAL A 176 -2.54 -21.44 9.28
C VAL A 176 -3.92 -22.03 9.41
N PRO A 177 -4.50 -22.57 8.35
CA PRO A 177 -5.78 -23.27 8.44
C PRO A 177 -5.74 -24.40 9.45
N THR A 178 -6.63 -24.38 10.44
CA THR A 178 -6.77 -25.41 11.47
C THR A 178 -8.25 -25.73 11.68
N ALA A 179 -8.55 -26.93 12.17
CA ALA A 179 -9.88 -27.29 12.61
C ALA A 179 -10.26 -26.58 13.92
N GLU A 180 -11.56 -26.53 14.24
CA GLU A 180 -12.03 -26.01 15.53
C GLU A 180 -11.44 -26.81 16.69
N GLY A 181 -11.06 -26.13 17.76
CA GLY A 181 -10.45 -26.70 18.96
C GLY A 181 -8.97 -27.07 18.82
N VAL A 182 -8.33 -26.84 17.67
CA VAL A 182 -6.91 -27.14 17.44
C VAL A 182 -6.05 -25.93 17.74
N ALA A 183 -5.03 -26.12 18.62
CA ALA A 183 -4.05 -25.10 18.94
C ALA A 183 -3.03 -24.93 17.80
N GLU A 184 -2.74 -23.68 17.44
CA GLU A 184 -1.71 -23.33 16.45
C GLU A 184 -1.00 -22.03 16.87
N ALA A 185 0.28 -22.16 17.21
CA ALA A 185 1.10 -21.05 17.73
C ALA A 185 1.15 -19.85 16.75
N ARG A 186 1.23 -20.10 15.44
CA ARG A 186 1.31 -19.05 14.42
C ARG A 186 0.03 -18.25 14.30
N ASN A 187 -1.12 -18.81 14.69
CA ASN A 187 -2.38 -18.08 14.72
C ASN A 187 -2.49 -17.16 15.95
N ARG A 188 -1.73 -17.41 17.04
CA ARG A 188 -1.68 -16.58 18.25
C ARG A 188 -0.72 -15.40 18.04
N ARG A 189 -1.17 -14.39 17.33
CA ARG A 189 -0.36 -13.26 16.89
C ARG A 189 -1.06 -11.91 17.06
N VAL A 190 -0.27 -10.86 16.99
CA VAL A 190 -0.74 -9.50 16.75
C VAL A 190 -0.07 -8.95 15.49
N GLU A 191 -0.86 -8.41 14.59
CA GLU A 191 -0.39 -7.70 13.41
C GLU A 191 -0.40 -6.20 13.69
N ILE A 192 0.63 -5.50 13.24
CA ILE A 192 0.75 -4.04 13.33
C ILE A 192 0.91 -3.52 11.90
N LEU A 193 -0.04 -2.72 11.46
CA LEU A 193 0.02 -2.03 10.18
C LEU A 193 0.32 -0.55 10.44
N VAL A 194 1.40 -0.04 9.87
CA VAL A 194 1.83 1.37 9.97
C VAL A 194 1.61 2.03 8.61
N ARG A 195 0.74 3.06 8.58
CA ARG A 195 0.35 3.79 7.37
C ARG A 195 0.71 5.26 7.46
#